data_9f6b10a80d11b1f1c0c7fffe7f3b2490
#
_entry.id   9f6b10a80d11b1f1c0c7fffe7f3b2490
#
_cell.length_a   1.000
_cell.length_b   1.000
_cell.length_c   1.000
_cell.angle_alpha   90.00
_cell.angle_beta   90.00
_cell.angle_gamma   90.00
#
_symmetry.space_group_name_H-M   'P 1'
#
loop_
_entity.id
_entity.type
_entity.pdbx_description
1 polymer ?
#
loop_
_entity_poly.entity_id
_entity_poly.type
_entity_poly.pdbx_seq_one_letter_code
_entity_poly.pdbx_strand_id
1 'polypeptide(L)'
;MRKADRSAIQRTPVDKFGNQLCALTVHAHPDDEASKGAPTFARYAELGVRTILVCCTGGEEGDVNNPALKEHGMPFHGLDAAAQKKLLTEMRPKELEKSVEVIGFSKLHMLGYRDSGMAESESNSNPECFHMADIDEATERLVKIIRAEKPQVIVTYSDDQRGYLHPDHLKVHDVSVLA
;
A
#
# COMPACT_ATOMS: atom_id res chain seq x y z
N MET A 1 2.65 -9.53 34.08
CA MET A 1 2.84 -9.90 32.68
C MET A 1 4.20 -10.60 32.54
N ARG A 2 4.22 -11.89 32.17
CA ARG A 2 5.47 -12.62 31.93
C ARG A 2 6.05 -12.14 30.60
N LYS A 3 7.29 -11.61 30.60
CA LYS A 3 8.04 -11.39 29.36
C LYS A 3 8.27 -12.76 28.72
N ALA A 4 7.71 -12.98 27.55
CA ALA A 4 8.02 -14.18 26.78
C ALA A 4 9.52 -14.22 26.49
N ASP A 5 10.15 -15.34 26.79
CA ASP A 5 11.55 -15.58 26.48
C ASP A 5 11.73 -15.59 24.95
N ARG A 6 12.36 -14.53 24.40
CA ARG A 6 12.60 -14.35 22.98
C ARG A 6 13.88 -15.05 22.49
N SER A 7 14.47 -15.94 23.29
CA SER A 7 15.74 -16.61 22.98
C SER A 7 15.61 -17.90 22.12
N ALA A 8 14.40 -18.34 21.77
CA ALA A 8 14.25 -19.39 20.78
C ALA A 8 14.70 -18.86 19.42
N ILE A 9 15.76 -19.41 18.84
CA ILE A 9 16.19 -19.16 17.46
C ILE A 9 14.98 -19.44 16.58
N GLN A 10 14.27 -18.40 16.17
CA GLN A 10 13.11 -18.53 15.31
C GLN A 10 13.62 -18.95 13.94
N ARG A 11 13.42 -20.22 13.59
CA ARG A 11 13.84 -20.74 12.28
C ARG A 11 13.04 -20.00 11.22
N THR A 12 13.72 -19.43 10.23
CA THR A 12 13.09 -18.84 9.06
C THR A 12 12.14 -19.87 8.42
N PRO A 13 10.84 -19.61 8.30
CA PRO A 13 9.91 -20.55 7.71
C PRO A 13 10.20 -20.69 6.22
N VAL A 14 10.21 -21.94 5.76
CA VAL A 14 10.52 -22.30 4.37
C VAL A 14 9.43 -23.19 3.78
N ASP A 15 9.30 -23.15 2.46
CA ASP A 15 8.45 -24.04 1.69
C ASP A 15 9.08 -25.45 1.60
N LYS A 16 8.39 -26.38 0.93
CA LYS A 16 8.86 -27.75 0.72
C LYS A 16 10.15 -27.86 -0.10
N PHE A 17 10.59 -26.80 -0.74
CA PHE A 17 11.81 -26.72 -1.54
C PHE A 17 12.94 -25.99 -0.80
N GLY A 18 12.72 -25.52 0.43
CA GLY A 18 13.69 -24.79 1.24
C GLY A 18 13.75 -23.27 0.99
N ASN A 19 12.85 -22.71 0.17
CA ASN A 19 12.78 -21.27 -0.04
C ASN A 19 12.07 -20.60 1.14
N GLN A 20 12.58 -19.45 1.59
CA GLN A 20 11.90 -18.66 2.62
C GLN A 20 10.48 -18.30 2.19
N LEU A 21 9.51 -18.48 3.08
CA LEU A 21 8.14 -18.07 2.81
C LEU A 21 8.06 -16.57 2.59
N CYS A 22 7.30 -16.16 1.58
CA CYS A 22 7.09 -14.77 1.18
C CYS A 22 5.61 -14.53 0.88
N ALA A 23 5.05 -13.49 1.47
CA ALA A 23 3.72 -12.97 1.17
C ALA A 23 3.84 -11.53 0.65
N LEU A 24 3.16 -11.24 -0.45
CA LEU A 24 3.14 -9.92 -1.07
C LEU A 24 1.71 -9.37 -1.01
N THR A 25 1.55 -8.09 -0.72
CA THR A 25 0.25 -7.41 -0.85
C THR A 25 0.37 -6.23 -1.79
N VAL A 26 -0.68 -6.02 -2.59
CA VAL A 26 -0.76 -4.90 -3.54
C VAL A 26 -1.89 -3.97 -3.11
N HIS A 27 -1.55 -2.72 -2.84
CA HIS A 27 -2.48 -1.68 -2.42
C HIS A 27 -2.44 -0.48 -3.35
N ALA A 28 -3.56 0.24 -3.44
CA ALA A 28 -3.69 1.41 -4.30
C ALA A 28 -2.97 2.64 -3.71
N HIS A 29 -3.19 2.92 -2.43
CA HIS A 29 -2.76 4.16 -1.79
C HIS A 29 -2.02 3.92 -0.48
N PRO A 30 -1.19 4.88 -0.04
CA PRO A 30 -0.73 4.94 1.34
C PRO A 30 -1.92 5.01 2.31
N ASP A 31 -1.99 4.15 3.32
CA ASP A 31 -3.02 3.88 4.33
C ASP A 31 -3.82 2.58 4.13
N ASP A 32 -3.92 2.08 2.90
CA ASP A 32 -4.61 0.83 2.60
C ASP A 32 -3.96 -0.37 3.32
N GLU A 33 -2.63 -0.38 3.41
CA GLU A 33 -1.88 -1.43 4.10
C GLU A 33 -2.22 -1.50 5.60
N ALA A 34 -2.52 -0.34 6.20
CA ALA A 34 -2.90 -0.25 7.61
C ALA A 34 -4.34 -0.71 7.85
N SER A 35 -5.25 -0.38 6.93
CA SER A 35 -6.69 -0.68 7.03
C SER A 35 -7.05 -2.08 6.52
N LYS A 36 -6.27 -2.65 5.61
CA LYS A 36 -6.56 -3.89 4.88
C LYS A 36 -5.47 -4.96 5.08
N GLY A 37 -5.50 -5.61 6.23
CA GLY A 37 -4.64 -6.77 6.48
C GLY A 37 -3.40 -6.55 7.33
N ALA A 38 -3.16 -5.36 7.89
CA ALA A 38 -2.02 -5.08 8.76
C ALA A 38 -1.78 -6.12 9.86
N PRO A 39 -2.79 -6.58 10.64
CA PRO A 39 -2.56 -7.58 11.68
C PRO A 39 -2.05 -8.92 11.13
N THR A 40 -2.50 -9.31 9.94
CA THR A 40 -2.07 -10.54 9.26
C THR A 40 -0.60 -10.44 8.85
N PHE A 41 -0.22 -9.33 8.20
CA PHE A 41 1.16 -9.13 7.75
C PHE A 41 2.12 -8.94 8.92
N ALA A 42 1.71 -8.20 9.98
CA ALA A 42 2.49 -8.07 11.21
C ALA A 42 2.73 -9.45 11.86
N ARG A 43 1.70 -10.30 11.90
CA ARG A 43 1.83 -11.65 12.45
C ARG A 43 2.76 -12.51 11.61
N TYR A 44 2.70 -12.45 10.28
CA TYR A 44 3.60 -13.19 9.41
C TYR A 44 5.04 -12.69 9.53
N ALA A 45 5.27 -11.39 9.63
CA ALA A 45 6.57 -10.80 9.88
C ALA A 45 7.17 -11.31 11.22
N GLU A 46 6.38 -11.33 12.31
CA GLU A 46 6.79 -11.93 13.58
C GLU A 46 7.16 -13.41 13.47
N LEU A 47 6.52 -14.15 12.59
CA LEU A 47 6.81 -15.57 12.35
C LEU A 47 8.02 -15.78 11.42
N GLY A 48 8.66 -14.70 10.95
CA GLY A 48 9.83 -14.77 10.06
C GLY A 48 9.50 -14.97 8.58
N VAL A 49 8.23 -14.84 8.20
CA VAL A 49 7.82 -14.79 6.78
C VAL A 49 8.27 -13.44 6.21
N ARG A 50 8.86 -13.45 5.03
CA ARG A 50 9.19 -12.23 4.30
C ARG A 50 7.91 -11.60 3.75
N THR A 51 7.58 -10.39 4.19
CA THR A 51 6.38 -9.66 3.82
C THR A 51 6.75 -8.48 2.93
N ILE A 52 6.06 -8.34 1.79
CA ILE A 52 6.32 -7.32 0.77
C ILE A 52 5.07 -6.49 0.57
N LEU A 53 5.23 -5.18 0.57
CA LEU A 53 4.20 -4.23 0.20
C LEU A 53 4.49 -3.64 -1.18
N VAL A 54 3.49 -3.66 -2.06
CA VAL A 54 3.46 -2.87 -3.29
C VAL A 54 2.37 -1.83 -3.13
N CYS A 55 2.72 -0.54 -3.27
CA CYS A 55 1.78 0.57 -3.30
C CYS A 55 1.79 1.20 -4.69
N CYS A 56 0.60 1.37 -5.29
CA CYS A 56 0.52 1.76 -6.70
C CYS A 56 0.69 3.27 -6.90
N THR A 57 0.19 4.09 -5.96
CA THR A 57 0.18 5.56 -6.08
C THR A 57 0.76 6.23 -4.84
N GLY A 58 0.99 7.53 -4.93
CA GLY A 58 1.42 8.35 -3.78
C GLY A 58 0.27 8.87 -2.92
N GLY A 59 -0.99 8.64 -3.32
CA GLY A 59 -2.17 9.11 -2.59
C GLY A 59 -2.39 10.62 -2.68
N GLU A 60 -2.06 11.22 -3.81
CA GLU A 60 -2.06 12.68 -4.02
C GLU A 60 -3.45 13.31 -3.96
N GLU A 61 -4.50 12.51 -4.19
CA GLU A 61 -5.90 12.99 -4.18
C GLU A 61 -6.60 12.79 -2.82
N GLY A 62 -5.87 12.33 -1.81
CA GLY A 62 -6.41 12.16 -0.47
C GLY A 62 -6.77 13.48 0.24
N ASP A 63 -7.54 13.36 1.32
CA ASP A 63 -8.00 14.46 2.16
C ASP A 63 -7.39 14.42 3.58
N VAL A 64 -7.37 15.59 4.23
CA VAL A 64 -7.01 15.70 5.66
C VAL A 64 -8.25 15.39 6.50
N ASN A 65 -8.43 14.11 6.82
CA ASN A 65 -9.62 13.61 7.53
C ASN A 65 -9.63 13.93 9.03
N ASN A 66 -8.45 14.15 9.65
CA ASN A 66 -8.38 14.49 11.06
C ASN A 66 -8.45 16.00 11.26
N PRO A 67 -9.58 16.56 11.78
CA PRO A 67 -9.73 18.00 11.96
C PRO A 67 -8.70 18.59 12.95
N ALA A 68 -8.20 17.82 13.90
CA ALA A 68 -7.19 18.28 14.85
C ALA A 68 -5.89 18.74 14.15
N LEU A 69 -5.58 18.20 12.98
CA LEU A 69 -4.41 18.61 12.19
C LEU A 69 -4.55 20.03 11.59
N LYS A 70 -5.75 20.62 11.62
CA LYS A 70 -6.05 21.97 11.15
C LYS A 70 -6.15 23.00 12.29
N GLU A 71 -6.02 22.57 13.56
CA GLU A 71 -6.04 23.45 14.72
C GLU A 71 -4.78 24.31 14.83
N HIS A 72 -4.82 25.35 15.68
CA HIS A 72 -3.69 26.26 15.88
C HIS A 72 -2.42 25.51 16.31
N GLY A 73 -1.31 25.77 15.61
CA GLY A 73 -0.03 25.12 15.86
C GLY A 73 0.16 23.76 15.17
N MET A 74 -0.86 23.27 14.46
CA MET A 74 -0.81 22.00 13.71
C MET A 74 -0.42 22.22 12.24
N PRO A 75 0.10 21.17 11.55
CA PRO A 75 0.70 21.31 10.21
C PRO A 75 -0.20 21.92 9.14
N PHE A 76 -1.52 21.71 9.22
CA PHE A 76 -2.47 22.20 8.22
C PHE A 76 -3.22 23.46 8.65
N HIS A 77 -2.82 24.08 9.78
CA HIS A 77 -3.46 25.29 10.28
C HIS A 77 -3.34 26.46 9.30
N GLY A 78 -4.47 27.07 8.95
CA GLY A 78 -4.51 28.27 8.07
C GLY A 78 -4.13 28.04 6.61
N LEU A 79 -3.89 26.79 6.20
CA LEU A 79 -3.59 26.49 4.81
C LEU A 79 -4.86 26.47 3.96
N ASP A 80 -4.79 27.04 2.76
CA ASP A 80 -5.82 26.87 1.73
C ASP A 80 -5.79 25.44 1.15
N ALA A 81 -6.78 25.09 0.31
CA ALA A 81 -6.91 23.73 -0.24
C ALA A 81 -5.69 23.28 -1.06
N ALA A 82 -5.10 24.18 -1.84
CA ALA A 82 -3.93 23.86 -2.67
C ALA A 82 -2.68 23.59 -1.81
N ALA A 83 -2.46 24.41 -0.78
CA ALA A 83 -1.38 24.23 0.17
C ALA A 83 -1.56 22.96 1.03
N GLN A 84 -2.81 22.64 1.45
CA GLN A 84 -3.12 21.40 2.15
C GLN A 84 -2.80 20.19 1.27
N LYS A 85 -3.22 20.18 0.01
CA LYS A 85 -2.97 19.10 -0.94
C LYS A 85 -1.47 18.89 -1.18
N LYS A 86 -0.73 19.99 -1.39
CA LYS A 86 0.73 19.93 -1.54
C LYS A 86 1.40 19.31 -0.31
N LEU A 87 1.06 19.78 0.88
CA LEU A 87 1.65 19.25 2.12
C LEU A 87 1.30 17.78 2.32
N LEU A 88 0.05 17.39 2.04
CA LEU A 88 -0.40 16.00 2.15
C LEU A 88 0.40 15.08 1.21
N THR A 89 0.60 15.49 -0.04
CA THR A 89 1.43 14.77 -1.02
C THR A 89 2.87 14.56 -0.52
N GLU A 90 3.42 15.51 0.22
CA GLU A 90 4.77 15.39 0.81
C GLU A 90 4.80 14.53 2.08
N MET A 91 3.68 14.44 2.81
CA MET A 91 3.58 13.69 4.08
C MET A 91 3.26 12.22 3.88
N ARG A 92 2.33 11.88 3.01
CA ARG A 92 1.83 10.50 2.84
C ARG A 92 2.91 9.46 2.54
N PRO A 93 3.92 9.71 1.69
CA PRO A 93 5.01 8.75 1.51
C PRO A 93 5.80 8.47 2.80
N LYS A 94 6.00 9.48 3.64
CA LYS A 94 6.71 9.33 4.92
C LYS A 94 5.86 8.57 5.95
N GLU A 95 4.54 8.76 5.94
CA GLU A 95 3.60 8.01 6.75
C GLU A 95 3.57 6.54 6.32
N LEU A 96 3.58 6.27 5.01
CA LEU A 96 3.68 4.92 4.47
C LEU A 96 4.97 4.22 4.90
N GLU A 97 6.13 4.90 4.82
CA GLU A 97 7.40 4.35 5.31
C GLU A 97 7.32 3.97 6.79
N LYS A 98 6.69 4.81 7.62
CA LYS A 98 6.46 4.52 9.04
C LYS A 98 5.50 3.34 9.26
N SER A 99 4.44 3.28 8.49
CA SER A 99 3.49 2.16 8.51
C SER A 99 4.20 0.84 8.17
N VAL A 100 5.03 0.84 7.13
CA VAL A 100 5.89 -0.29 6.73
C VAL A 100 6.76 -0.78 7.87
N GLU A 101 7.44 0.14 8.58
CA GLU A 101 8.26 -0.18 9.76
C GLU A 101 7.44 -0.81 10.90
N VAL A 102 6.28 -0.20 11.22
CA VAL A 102 5.43 -0.62 12.34
C VAL A 102 4.78 -1.99 12.08
N ILE A 103 4.29 -2.22 10.86
CA ILE A 103 3.68 -3.51 10.47
C ILE A 103 4.76 -4.59 10.31
N GLY A 104 5.98 -4.21 9.99
CA GLY A 104 7.11 -5.13 9.83
C GLY A 104 7.27 -5.66 8.41
N PHE A 105 6.83 -4.92 7.41
CA PHE A 105 7.13 -5.27 6.02
C PHE A 105 8.64 -5.27 5.77
N SER A 106 9.10 -6.31 5.10
CA SER A 106 10.53 -6.46 4.76
C SER A 106 10.95 -5.52 3.64
N LYS A 107 9.99 -5.12 2.79
CA LYS A 107 10.24 -4.24 1.64
C LYS A 107 8.98 -3.53 1.17
N LEU A 108 9.16 -2.30 0.69
CA LEU A 108 8.18 -1.50 0.00
C LEU A 108 8.60 -1.32 -1.47
N HIS A 109 7.67 -1.53 -2.38
CA HIS A 109 7.78 -1.14 -3.78
C HIS A 109 6.68 -0.13 -4.12
N MET A 110 7.05 0.95 -4.80
CA MET A 110 6.11 1.90 -5.39
C MET A 110 6.00 1.62 -6.88
N LEU A 111 4.78 1.49 -7.44
CA LEU A 111 4.59 1.41 -8.89
C LEU A 111 4.80 2.77 -9.57
N GLY A 112 4.63 3.87 -8.84
CA GLY A 112 4.96 5.22 -9.29
C GLY A 112 3.89 5.88 -10.15
N TYR A 113 2.63 5.50 -10.00
CA TYR A 113 1.51 6.19 -10.61
C TYR A 113 0.97 7.29 -9.69
N ARG A 114 0.25 8.24 -10.29
CA ARG A 114 -0.51 9.24 -9.57
C ARG A 114 -1.86 8.67 -9.12
N ASP A 115 -2.33 9.07 -7.94
CA ASP A 115 -3.67 8.78 -7.43
C ASP A 115 -4.74 9.35 -8.38
N SER A 116 -5.76 8.55 -8.69
CA SER A 116 -6.85 8.93 -9.59
C SER A 116 -7.96 9.70 -8.90
N GLY A 117 -7.99 9.70 -7.58
CA GLY A 117 -9.10 10.23 -6.79
C GLY A 117 -10.35 9.36 -6.87
N MET A 118 -11.41 9.82 -6.20
CA MET A 118 -12.71 9.14 -6.20
C MET A 118 -13.33 9.10 -7.60
N ALA A 119 -14.21 8.15 -7.82
CA ALA A 119 -14.96 8.03 -9.06
C ALA A 119 -15.62 9.36 -9.44
N GLU A 120 -15.61 9.70 -10.74
CA GLU A 120 -16.16 10.91 -11.31
C GLU A 120 -15.47 12.23 -10.89
N SER A 121 -14.33 12.15 -10.18
CA SER A 121 -13.51 13.34 -9.89
C SER A 121 -12.77 13.84 -11.13
N GLU A 122 -12.44 15.13 -11.17
CA GLU A 122 -11.67 15.75 -12.26
C GLU A 122 -10.31 15.05 -12.46
N SER A 123 -9.70 14.56 -11.37
CA SER A 123 -8.41 13.85 -11.40
C SER A 123 -8.45 12.52 -12.16
N ASN A 124 -9.64 11.91 -12.37
CA ASN A 124 -9.78 10.67 -13.16
C ASN A 124 -9.41 10.88 -14.64
N SER A 125 -9.45 12.09 -15.15
CA SER A 125 -9.07 12.42 -16.54
C SER A 125 -7.58 12.77 -16.70
N ASN A 126 -6.82 12.81 -15.60
CA ASN A 126 -5.38 13.06 -15.66
C ASN A 126 -4.66 11.86 -16.32
N PRO A 127 -3.93 12.06 -17.44
CA PRO A 127 -3.26 10.96 -18.13
C PRO A 127 -2.17 10.25 -17.30
N GLU A 128 -1.67 10.88 -16.23
CA GLU A 128 -0.68 10.30 -15.34
C GLU A 128 -1.30 9.47 -14.20
N CYS A 129 -2.64 9.53 -14.03
CA CYS A 129 -3.30 8.80 -12.95
C CYS A 129 -3.35 7.29 -13.23
N PHE A 130 -3.41 6.51 -12.16
CA PHE A 130 -3.36 5.06 -12.26
C PHE A 130 -4.56 4.46 -13.02
N HIS A 131 -5.75 5.04 -12.86
CA HIS A 131 -6.94 4.62 -13.59
C HIS A 131 -6.75 4.69 -15.12
N MET A 132 -6.07 5.73 -15.62
CA MET A 132 -5.79 5.94 -17.04
C MET A 132 -4.57 5.16 -17.56
N ALA A 133 -3.76 4.59 -16.68
CA ALA A 133 -2.57 3.85 -17.08
C ALA A 133 -2.92 2.67 -17.98
N ASP A 134 -2.08 2.41 -18.98
CA ASP A 134 -2.18 1.21 -19.80
C ASP A 134 -2.11 -0.06 -18.95
N ILE A 135 -3.03 -0.98 -19.16
CA ILE A 135 -3.17 -2.17 -18.31
C ILE A 135 -1.98 -3.12 -18.46
N ASP A 136 -1.45 -3.26 -19.66
CA ASP A 136 -0.33 -4.16 -19.94
C ASP A 136 0.96 -3.60 -19.34
N GLU A 137 1.16 -2.28 -19.45
CA GLU A 137 2.31 -1.59 -18.84
C GLU A 137 2.28 -1.69 -17.29
N ALA A 138 1.12 -1.45 -16.68
CA ALA A 138 0.95 -1.56 -15.24
C ALA A 138 1.16 -3.01 -14.75
N THR A 139 0.64 -3.98 -15.50
CA THR A 139 0.84 -5.41 -15.24
C THR A 139 2.32 -5.78 -15.36
N GLU A 140 3.02 -5.29 -16.37
CA GLU A 140 4.45 -5.56 -16.55
C GLU A 140 5.28 -5.05 -15.35
N ARG A 141 4.97 -3.86 -14.80
CA ARG A 141 5.63 -3.33 -13.59
C ARG A 141 5.44 -4.28 -12.41
N LEU A 142 4.22 -4.75 -12.18
CA LEU A 142 3.93 -5.67 -11.09
C LEU A 142 4.59 -7.04 -11.30
N VAL A 143 4.55 -7.59 -12.52
CA VAL A 143 5.22 -8.86 -12.87
C VAL A 143 6.72 -8.81 -12.60
N LYS A 144 7.39 -7.69 -12.89
CA LYS A 144 8.83 -7.51 -12.57
C LYS A 144 9.08 -7.67 -11.07
N ILE A 145 8.22 -7.09 -10.22
CA ILE A 145 8.32 -7.21 -8.76
C ILE A 145 8.04 -8.64 -8.33
N ILE A 146 6.96 -9.26 -8.80
CA ILE A 146 6.61 -10.65 -8.47
C ILE A 146 7.74 -11.61 -8.82
N ARG A 147 8.33 -11.47 -10.00
CA ARG A 147 9.48 -12.31 -10.43
C ARG A 147 10.73 -12.09 -9.59
N ALA A 148 10.97 -10.88 -9.13
CA ALA A 148 12.10 -10.56 -8.25
C ALA A 148 11.89 -11.10 -6.83
N GLU A 149 10.69 -10.91 -6.28
CA GLU A 149 10.38 -11.24 -4.89
C GLU A 149 9.93 -12.70 -4.70
N LYS A 150 9.38 -13.35 -5.73
CA LYS A 150 8.92 -14.75 -5.76
C LYS A 150 7.99 -15.10 -4.58
N PRO A 151 6.90 -14.34 -4.36
CA PRO A 151 5.97 -14.65 -3.29
C PRO A 151 5.21 -15.94 -3.58
N GLN A 152 4.87 -16.72 -2.54
CA GLN A 152 3.98 -17.86 -2.65
C GLN A 152 2.51 -17.44 -2.56
N VAL A 153 2.24 -16.25 -2.00
CA VAL A 153 0.90 -15.69 -1.85
C VAL A 153 0.92 -14.21 -2.21
N ILE A 154 -0.07 -13.80 -3.00
CA ILE A 154 -0.36 -12.40 -3.30
C ILE A 154 -1.74 -12.07 -2.73
N VAL A 155 -1.82 -10.98 -1.98
CA VAL A 155 -3.07 -10.43 -1.44
C VAL A 155 -3.37 -9.14 -2.20
N THR A 156 -4.60 -9.01 -2.70
CA THR A 156 -5.05 -7.86 -3.47
C THR A 156 -6.53 -7.58 -3.20
N TYR A 157 -7.10 -6.58 -3.87
CA TYR A 157 -8.53 -6.28 -3.79
C TYR A 157 -9.38 -7.30 -4.57
N SER A 158 -10.64 -7.44 -4.15
CA SER A 158 -11.68 -8.10 -4.95
C SER A 158 -12.19 -7.16 -6.05
N ASP A 159 -12.74 -7.72 -7.11
CA ASP A 159 -13.57 -7.02 -8.09
C ASP A 159 -14.91 -6.53 -7.48
N ASP A 160 -15.37 -7.19 -6.41
CA ASP A 160 -16.57 -6.82 -5.66
C ASP A 160 -16.24 -5.74 -4.60
N GLN A 161 -16.29 -4.48 -5.02
CA GLN A 161 -16.03 -3.30 -4.17
C GLN A 161 -17.34 -2.73 -3.57
N ARG A 162 -18.18 -3.56 -2.97
CA ARG A 162 -19.50 -3.16 -2.45
C ARG A 162 -19.47 -1.87 -1.63
N GLY A 163 -20.14 -0.83 -2.14
CA GLY A 163 -20.34 0.43 -1.45
C GLY A 163 -19.15 1.39 -1.44
N TYR A 164 -17.99 1.00 -2.01
CA TYR A 164 -16.82 1.87 -2.13
C TYR A 164 -16.07 1.61 -3.43
N LEU A 165 -16.58 2.14 -4.52
CA LEU A 165 -16.00 1.99 -5.87
C LEU A 165 -14.90 3.02 -6.08
N HIS A 166 -13.66 2.71 -5.72
CA HIS A 166 -12.51 3.54 -6.06
C HIS A 166 -11.88 3.03 -7.36
N PRO A 167 -11.65 3.88 -8.38
CA PRO A 167 -11.10 3.45 -9.66
C PRO A 167 -9.78 2.70 -9.51
N ASP A 168 -8.90 3.18 -8.63
CA ASP A 168 -7.60 2.56 -8.40
C ASP A 168 -7.69 1.20 -7.72
N HIS A 169 -8.66 0.96 -6.84
CA HIS A 169 -8.86 -0.36 -6.24
C HIS A 169 -9.26 -1.41 -7.27
N LEU A 170 -10.15 -1.04 -8.21
CA LEU A 170 -10.53 -1.90 -9.33
C LEU A 170 -9.33 -2.16 -10.25
N LYS A 171 -8.57 -1.12 -10.57
CA LYS A 171 -7.36 -1.24 -11.39
C LYS A 171 -6.29 -2.13 -10.72
N VAL A 172 -6.11 -2.04 -9.40
CA VAL A 172 -5.21 -2.95 -8.66
C VAL A 172 -5.67 -4.39 -8.78
N HIS A 173 -6.99 -4.65 -8.67
CA HIS A 173 -7.53 -5.99 -8.88
C HIS A 173 -7.15 -6.51 -10.27
N ASP A 174 -7.49 -5.76 -11.33
CA ASP A 174 -7.26 -6.16 -12.71
C ASP A 174 -5.77 -6.44 -12.99
N VAL A 175 -4.89 -5.51 -12.60
CA VAL A 175 -3.43 -5.65 -12.74
C VAL A 175 -2.90 -6.86 -11.97
N SER A 176 -3.41 -7.11 -10.77
CA SER A 176 -2.94 -8.24 -9.93
C SER A 176 -3.38 -9.59 -10.47
N VAL A 177 -4.57 -9.67 -11.07
CA VAL A 177 -5.08 -10.93 -11.67
C VAL A 177 -4.35 -11.26 -12.97
N LEU A 178 -3.95 -10.24 -13.74
CA LEU A 178 -3.18 -10.41 -14.97
C LEU A 178 -1.71 -10.74 -14.74
N ALA A 179 -1.16 -10.34 -13.60
CA ALA A 179 0.26 -10.52 -13.25
C ALA A 179 0.57 -11.90 -12.68
#